data_d1343d5dd7c4f30b9758e8aad9260c60
#
_entry.id   d1343d5dd7c4f30b9758e8aad9260c60
#
_cell.length_a   1.000
_cell.length_b   1.000
_cell.length_c   1.000
_cell.angle_alpha   90.00
_cell.angle_beta   90.00
_cell.angle_gamma   90.00
#
_symmetry.space_group_name_H-M   'P 1'
#
loop_
_entity.id
_entity.type
_entity.pdbx_description
1 polymer ?
#
loop_
_entity_poly.entity_id
_entity_poly.type
_entity_poly.pdbx_seq_one_letter_code
_entity_poly.pdbx_strand_id
1 'polypeptide(L)'
;FQLRTCSLNLSEEAIEAEKYDVCLQYHIDNCKAPCVGKQAHEDYMQTIEQVEKLLNGQTKELIDLLKDEMQAQSEKMNFEEAAQIRDQIQALKKYSEQQKVVADDFEDRDVFALHVDREEGIGCGIVFQVREGKIINRRHKYLRRIEGRADEELMLSFIEDYYADANFYPNEILLSHDPNEHPAQDTHALEELLREEKGRKVPIQVPQRGEKASLVRMGQSNAKLLVGEWKTQQMKRERDRIPQSVKALGEELRMDDPPRRIDGIDVSHLGGTETVASCVVFTDGTPRKSDYRTYKIRST
;
A
#
# COMPACT_ATOMS: atom_id res chain seq x y z
N PHE A 1 18.28 -11.40 9.32
CA PHE A 1 18.88 -10.29 10.09
C PHE A 1 18.70 -10.42 11.61
N GLN A 2 17.92 -11.35 12.14
CA GLN A 2 17.74 -11.61 13.58
C GLN A 2 17.38 -10.36 14.42
N LEU A 3 16.53 -9.49 13.85
CA LEU A 3 16.04 -8.30 14.56
C LEU A 3 15.04 -8.69 15.65
N ARG A 4 15.02 -7.93 16.74
CA ARG A 4 14.03 -8.12 17.81
C ARG A 4 12.61 -7.85 17.30
N THR A 5 11.65 -8.63 17.79
CA THR A 5 10.21 -8.45 17.52
C THR A 5 9.44 -7.93 18.74
N CYS A 6 10.11 -7.78 19.88
CA CYS A 6 9.49 -7.30 21.12
C CYS A 6 9.44 -5.76 21.19
N SER A 7 8.53 -5.22 22.00
CA SER A 7 8.34 -3.79 22.26
C SER A 7 8.97 -3.32 23.58
N LEU A 8 9.98 -4.05 24.12
CA LEU A 8 10.64 -3.67 25.35
C LEU A 8 11.40 -2.35 25.22
N ASN A 9 11.39 -1.54 26.26
CA ASN A 9 12.22 -0.34 26.31
C ASN A 9 13.67 -0.74 26.64
N LEU A 10 14.55 -0.60 25.65
CA LEU A 10 15.98 -0.96 25.77
C LEU A 10 16.82 0.29 26.07
N SER A 11 16.49 1.03 27.15
CA SER A 11 17.41 2.06 27.65
C SER A 11 18.64 1.39 28.28
N GLU A 12 19.80 2.07 28.25
CA GLU A 12 21.03 1.59 28.89
C GLU A 12 20.80 1.24 30.36
N GLU A 13 20.07 2.09 31.08
CA GLU A 13 19.69 1.88 32.47
C GLU A 13 18.88 0.59 32.69
N ALA A 14 17.99 0.23 31.76
CA ALA A 14 17.17 -0.98 31.88
C ALA A 14 17.97 -2.25 31.58
N ILE A 15 18.98 -2.16 30.72
CA ILE A 15 19.90 -3.26 30.39
C ILE A 15 20.91 -3.47 31.55
N GLU A 16 21.50 -2.39 32.05
CA GLU A 16 22.43 -2.43 33.18
C GLU A 16 21.78 -2.92 34.49
N ALA A 17 20.50 -2.57 34.70
CA ALA A 17 19.70 -3.04 35.82
C ALA A 17 19.22 -4.50 35.69
N GLU A 18 19.62 -5.21 34.61
CA GLU A 18 19.21 -6.59 34.31
C GLU A 18 17.68 -6.78 34.37
N LYS A 19 16.93 -5.78 33.88
CA LYS A 19 15.47 -5.73 33.99
C LYS A 19 14.76 -6.85 33.22
N TYR A 20 15.42 -7.46 32.24
CA TYR A 20 14.85 -8.42 31.32
C TYR A 20 15.60 -9.73 31.30
N ASP A 21 14.88 -10.81 31.01
CA ASP A 21 15.45 -12.14 30.76
C ASP A 21 15.44 -12.46 29.26
N VAL A 22 16.32 -13.41 28.87
CA VAL A 22 16.31 -13.94 27.49
C VAL A 22 14.98 -14.66 27.19
N CYS A 23 14.38 -14.33 26.08
CA CYS A 23 13.11 -14.90 25.66
C CYS A 23 13.29 -16.06 24.65
N LEU A 24 12.19 -16.72 24.28
CA LEU A 24 12.20 -17.80 23.32
C LEU A 24 12.86 -17.43 21.98
N GLN A 25 12.70 -16.17 21.51
CA GLN A 25 13.27 -15.72 20.24
C GLN A 25 14.81 -15.81 20.21
N TYR A 26 15.46 -15.64 21.35
CA TYR A 26 16.91 -15.87 21.47
C TYR A 26 17.26 -17.36 21.34
N HIS A 27 16.50 -18.23 22.01
CA HIS A 27 16.78 -19.67 22.03
C HIS A 27 16.51 -20.37 20.69
N ILE A 28 15.75 -19.75 19.80
CA ILE A 28 15.47 -20.23 18.44
C ILE A 28 16.22 -19.42 17.37
N ASP A 29 17.28 -18.71 17.76
CA ASP A 29 18.16 -17.91 16.88
C ASP A 29 17.46 -16.84 16.02
N ASN A 30 16.32 -16.35 16.46
CA ASN A 30 15.59 -15.26 15.78
C ASN A 30 15.97 -13.86 16.31
N CYS A 31 16.71 -13.77 17.42
CA CYS A 31 17.11 -12.51 18.03
C CYS A 31 18.45 -12.71 18.78
N LYS A 32 19.35 -11.75 18.69
CA LYS A 32 20.65 -11.77 19.40
C LYS A 32 20.59 -11.25 20.84
N ALA A 33 19.38 -11.08 21.41
CA ALA A 33 19.12 -10.63 22.79
C ALA A 33 19.81 -9.31 23.20
N PRO A 34 19.57 -8.20 22.49
CA PRO A 34 20.06 -6.88 22.89
C PRO A 34 19.49 -6.43 24.26
N CYS A 35 18.34 -6.99 24.67
CA CYS A 35 17.66 -6.65 25.93
C CYS A 35 18.43 -7.06 27.21
N VAL A 36 19.37 -7.97 27.07
CA VAL A 36 20.27 -8.44 28.19
C VAL A 36 21.74 -8.18 27.85
N GLY A 37 22.05 -7.26 26.95
CA GLY A 37 23.40 -6.86 26.61
C GLY A 37 24.22 -7.90 25.82
N LYS A 38 23.60 -8.98 25.30
CA LYS A 38 24.31 -10.00 24.49
C LYS A 38 24.65 -9.52 23.07
N GLN A 39 24.00 -8.47 22.60
CA GLN A 39 24.33 -7.75 21.37
C GLN A 39 24.61 -6.29 21.70
N ALA A 40 25.77 -5.79 21.30
CA ALA A 40 26.12 -4.39 21.46
C ALA A 40 25.19 -3.47 20.66
N HIS A 41 25.04 -2.22 21.10
CA HIS A 41 24.20 -1.25 20.43
C HIS A 41 24.70 -0.99 18.99
N GLU A 42 26.00 -0.86 18.82
CA GLU A 42 26.66 -0.62 17.54
C GLU A 42 26.38 -1.77 16.55
N ASP A 43 26.50 -3.01 16.97
CA ASP A 43 26.24 -4.19 16.14
C ASP A 43 24.76 -4.27 15.74
N TYR A 44 23.86 -3.87 16.66
CA TYR A 44 22.44 -3.81 16.35
C TYR A 44 22.14 -2.73 15.30
N MET A 45 22.74 -1.54 15.45
CA MET A 45 22.57 -0.44 14.48
C MET A 45 23.14 -0.79 13.11
N GLN A 46 24.29 -1.47 13.02
CA GLN A 46 24.79 -1.99 11.74
C GLN A 46 23.79 -2.94 11.08
N THR A 47 23.13 -3.79 11.87
CA THR A 47 22.09 -4.68 11.35
C THR A 47 20.88 -3.89 10.83
N ILE A 48 20.50 -2.79 11.49
CA ILE A 48 19.44 -1.89 11.02
C ILE A 48 19.84 -1.25 9.68
N GLU A 49 21.06 -0.72 9.54
CA GLU A 49 21.56 -0.14 8.29
C GLU A 49 21.56 -1.15 7.14
N GLN A 50 21.92 -2.40 7.40
CA GLN A 50 21.85 -3.48 6.40
C GLN A 50 20.40 -3.73 5.94
N VAL A 51 19.44 -3.72 6.89
CA VAL A 51 18.01 -3.87 6.56
C VAL A 51 17.48 -2.66 5.79
N GLU A 52 17.87 -1.45 6.15
CA GLU A 52 17.52 -0.23 5.42
C GLU A 52 18.04 -0.28 3.97
N LYS A 53 19.29 -0.69 3.75
CA LYS A 53 19.84 -0.90 2.39
C LYS A 53 19.00 -1.91 1.60
N LEU A 54 18.61 -3.04 2.20
CA LEU A 54 17.76 -4.03 1.54
C LEU A 54 16.39 -3.45 1.17
N LEU A 55 15.73 -2.74 2.10
CA LEU A 55 14.41 -2.16 1.88
C LEU A 55 14.44 -1.03 0.84
N ASN A 56 15.55 -0.31 0.75
CA ASN A 56 15.78 0.71 -0.28
C ASN A 56 16.22 0.12 -1.62
N GLY A 57 16.36 -1.22 -1.73
CA GLY A 57 16.72 -1.94 -2.95
C GLY A 57 18.20 -1.88 -3.32
N GLN A 58 19.07 -1.41 -2.42
CA GLN A 58 20.52 -1.38 -2.57
C GLN A 58 21.12 -2.78 -2.33
N THR A 59 20.55 -3.80 -2.98
CA THR A 59 20.88 -5.21 -2.73
C THR A 59 22.31 -5.54 -3.12
N LYS A 60 22.81 -4.95 -4.20
CA LYS A 60 24.20 -5.17 -4.66
C LYS A 60 25.21 -4.58 -3.68
N GLU A 61 25.01 -3.33 -3.24
CA GLU A 61 25.87 -2.68 -2.25
C GLU A 61 25.91 -3.46 -0.94
N LEU A 62 24.73 -3.96 -0.49
CA LEU A 62 24.63 -4.80 0.69
C LEU A 62 25.39 -6.11 0.54
N ILE A 63 25.27 -6.79 -0.62
CA ILE A 63 26.01 -8.03 -0.88
C ILE A 63 27.51 -7.78 -0.90
N ASP A 64 27.98 -6.66 -1.47
CA ASP A 64 29.40 -6.35 -1.52
C ASP A 64 29.96 -6.04 -0.10
N LEU A 65 29.24 -5.28 0.71
CA LEU A 65 29.55 -5.05 2.12
C LEU A 65 29.64 -6.36 2.92
N LEU A 66 28.66 -7.25 2.75
CA LEU A 66 28.67 -8.56 3.41
C LEU A 66 29.80 -9.48 2.93
N LYS A 67 30.25 -9.36 1.68
CA LYS A 67 31.43 -10.11 1.20
C LYS A 67 32.72 -9.64 1.91
N ASP A 68 32.88 -8.32 2.06
CA ASP A 68 34.04 -7.74 2.75
C ASP A 68 34.03 -8.18 4.22
N GLU A 69 32.87 -8.16 4.88
CA GLU A 69 32.71 -8.64 6.25
C GLU A 69 33.01 -10.14 6.38
N MET A 70 32.48 -10.96 5.46
CA MET A 70 32.77 -12.42 5.42
C MET A 70 34.26 -12.68 5.28
N GLN A 71 34.95 -11.93 4.42
CA GLN A 71 36.40 -12.06 4.22
C GLN A 71 37.15 -11.69 5.51
N ALA A 72 36.78 -10.60 6.16
CA ALA A 72 37.39 -10.16 7.41
C ALA A 72 37.21 -11.18 8.55
N GLN A 73 36.04 -11.83 8.66
CA GLN A 73 35.81 -12.90 9.64
C GLN A 73 36.63 -14.15 9.30
N SER A 74 36.73 -14.50 8.03
CA SER A 74 37.58 -15.63 7.58
C SER A 74 39.06 -15.41 7.89
N GLU A 75 39.58 -14.19 7.72
CA GLU A 75 40.97 -13.85 8.07
C GLU A 75 41.26 -13.94 9.58
N LYS A 76 40.23 -13.64 10.42
CA LYS A 76 40.25 -13.81 11.87
C LYS A 76 40.05 -15.27 12.32
N MET A 77 39.89 -16.21 11.35
CA MET A 77 39.57 -17.62 11.60
C MET A 77 38.22 -17.87 12.28
N ASN A 78 37.28 -16.89 12.21
CA ASN A 78 35.91 -16.98 12.70
C ASN A 78 35.04 -17.64 11.62
N PHE A 79 35.25 -18.92 11.36
CA PHE A 79 34.63 -19.61 10.22
C PHE A 79 33.10 -19.80 10.37
N GLU A 80 32.59 -19.86 11.59
CA GLU A 80 31.14 -19.99 11.83
C GLU A 80 30.41 -18.70 11.45
N GLU A 81 30.93 -17.55 11.88
CA GLU A 81 30.40 -16.24 11.50
C GLU A 81 30.52 -16.01 10.00
N ALA A 82 31.67 -16.34 9.41
CA ALA A 82 31.86 -16.24 7.95
C ALA A 82 30.85 -17.12 7.18
N ALA A 83 30.52 -18.32 7.69
CA ALA A 83 29.52 -19.19 7.10
C ALA A 83 28.09 -18.61 7.20
N GLN A 84 27.74 -17.99 8.33
CA GLN A 84 26.45 -17.31 8.48
C GLN A 84 26.30 -16.14 7.49
N ILE A 85 27.36 -15.33 7.33
CA ILE A 85 27.35 -14.22 6.37
C ILE A 85 27.25 -14.75 4.93
N ARG A 86 27.95 -15.84 4.59
CA ARG A 86 27.82 -16.49 3.29
C ARG A 86 26.37 -16.91 3.00
N ASP A 87 25.70 -17.50 3.97
CA ASP A 87 24.33 -17.97 3.84
C ASP A 87 23.35 -16.79 3.71
N GLN A 88 23.60 -15.67 4.39
CA GLN A 88 22.86 -14.40 4.18
C GLN A 88 23.04 -13.89 2.74
N ILE A 89 24.28 -13.88 2.20
CA ILE A 89 24.55 -13.47 0.82
C ILE A 89 23.77 -14.34 -0.16
N GLN A 90 23.72 -15.68 0.06
CA GLN A 90 22.96 -16.59 -0.81
C GLN A 90 21.46 -16.30 -0.76
N ALA A 91 20.91 -16.05 0.43
CA ALA A 91 19.50 -15.70 0.60
C ALA A 91 19.16 -14.37 -0.10
N LEU A 92 20.02 -13.35 0.01
CA LEU A 92 19.84 -12.07 -0.69
C LEU A 92 19.90 -12.22 -2.22
N LYS A 93 20.82 -13.00 -2.75
CA LYS A 93 20.89 -13.30 -4.19
C LYS A 93 19.60 -13.97 -4.68
N LYS A 94 19.14 -15.00 -3.98
CA LYS A 94 17.89 -15.70 -4.33
C LYS A 94 16.67 -14.75 -4.27
N TYR A 95 16.59 -13.87 -3.26
CA TYR A 95 15.56 -12.85 -3.17
C TYR A 95 15.60 -11.90 -4.36
N SER A 96 16.80 -11.40 -4.71
CA SER A 96 17.00 -10.49 -5.85
C SER A 96 16.63 -11.12 -7.20
N GLU A 97 16.86 -12.43 -7.40
CA GLU A 97 16.49 -13.16 -8.62
C GLU A 97 14.97 -13.28 -8.80
N GLN A 98 14.20 -13.28 -7.73
CA GLN A 98 12.74 -13.38 -7.78
C GLN A 98 12.04 -12.04 -8.13
N GLN A 99 12.75 -10.91 -8.10
CA GLN A 99 12.19 -9.62 -8.46
C GLN A 99 12.06 -9.46 -9.97
N LYS A 100 10.97 -8.79 -10.39
CA LYS A 100 10.72 -8.56 -11.81
C LYS A 100 11.70 -7.54 -12.38
N VAL A 101 12.58 -7.97 -13.28
CA VAL A 101 13.43 -7.09 -14.09
C VAL A 101 12.54 -6.31 -15.06
N VAL A 102 12.68 -5.00 -15.13
CA VAL A 102 11.88 -4.09 -15.96
C VAL A 102 12.74 -3.15 -16.81
N ALA A 103 14.05 -3.11 -16.54
CA ALA A 103 15.02 -2.34 -17.31
C ALA A 103 16.41 -3.02 -17.26
N ASP A 104 17.10 -3.03 -18.38
CA ASP A 104 18.42 -3.66 -18.51
C ASP A 104 19.59 -2.73 -18.17
N ASP A 105 19.32 -1.44 -17.96
CA ASP A 105 20.34 -0.42 -17.69
C ASP A 105 20.77 -0.33 -16.22
N PHE A 106 20.15 -1.12 -15.34
CA PHE A 106 20.45 -1.20 -13.90
C PHE A 106 20.39 0.15 -13.15
N GLU A 107 19.75 1.16 -13.73
CA GLU A 107 19.65 2.49 -13.11
C GLU A 107 18.55 2.54 -12.06
N ASP A 108 18.83 3.31 -11.00
CA ASP A 108 17.87 3.60 -9.94
C ASP A 108 16.97 4.75 -10.39
N ARG A 109 15.67 4.48 -10.41
CA ARG A 109 14.66 5.47 -10.81
C ARG A 109 13.37 5.34 -10.05
N ASP A 110 12.68 6.47 -9.89
CA ASP A 110 11.30 6.49 -9.42
C ASP A 110 10.38 6.86 -10.59
N VAL A 111 9.32 6.08 -10.79
CA VAL A 111 8.39 6.24 -11.90
C VAL A 111 7.04 6.66 -11.34
N PHE A 112 6.67 7.91 -11.55
CA PHE A 112 5.40 8.48 -11.13
C PHE A 112 4.40 8.46 -12.28
N ALA A 113 3.23 7.92 -12.01
CA ALA A 113 2.14 7.91 -12.95
C ALA A 113 0.83 8.29 -12.28
N LEU A 114 -0.02 8.96 -13.02
CA LEU A 114 -1.29 9.50 -12.57
C LEU A 114 -2.42 9.02 -13.47
N HIS A 115 -3.57 8.72 -12.85
CA HIS A 115 -4.86 8.59 -13.53
C HIS A 115 -5.92 9.35 -12.76
N VAL A 116 -6.68 10.21 -13.47
CA VAL A 116 -7.71 11.07 -12.90
C VAL A 116 -9.04 10.75 -13.55
N ASP A 117 -10.04 10.45 -12.76
CA ASP A 117 -11.43 10.32 -13.18
C ASP A 117 -12.22 11.54 -12.68
N ARG A 118 -12.43 12.50 -13.58
CA ARG A 118 -13.06 13.78 -13.25
C ARG A 118 -14.56 13.65 -13.04
N GLU A 119 -15.21 12.64 -13.63
CA GLU A 119 -16.65 12.38 -13.44
C GLU A 119 -16.93 11.92 -12.01
N GLU A 120 -16.06 11.10 -11.46
CA GLU A 120 -16.18 10.57 -10.11
C GLU A 120 -15.45 11.42 -9.05
N GLY A 121 -14.75 12.48 -9.45
CA GLY A 121 -14.01 13.34 -8.54
C GLY A 121 -12.85 12.63 -7.81
N ILE A 122 -12.24 11.61 -8.42
CA ILE A 122 -11.17 10.79 -7.82
C ILE A 122 -9.98 10.64 -8.78
N GLY A 123 -8.78 10.71 -8.23
CA GLY A 123 -7.55 10.35 -8.93
C GLY A 123 -6.76 9.31 -8.13
N CYS A 124 -5.78 8.72 -8.79
CA CYS A 124 -4.79 7.86 -8.15
C CYS A 124 -3.40 8.17 -8.72
N GLY A 125 -2.49 8.55 -7.84
CA GLY A 125 -1.07 8.59 -8.12
C GLY A 125 -0.43 7.26 -7.72
N ILE A 126 0.50 6.77 -8.53
CA ILE A 126 1.28 5.57 -8.25
C ILE A 126 2.76 5.89 -8.46
N VAL A 127 3.61 5.34 -7.61
CA VAL A 127 5.06 5.38 -7.78
C VAL A 127 5.61 3.97 -7.77
N PHE A 128 6.43 3.63 -8.77
CA PHE A 128 7.28 2.46 -8.76
C PHE A 128 8.69 2.86 -8.40
N GLN A 129 9.24 2.22 -7.38
CA GLN A 129 10.65 2.30 -7.05
C GLN A 129 11.39 1.23 -7.84
N VAL A 130 12.16 1.66 -8.84
CA VAL A 130 13.02 0.79 -9.63
C VAL A 130 14.44 0.94 -9.12
N ARG A 131 15.06 -0.15 -8.72
CA ARG A 131 16.45 -0.20 -8.24
C ARG A 131 17.16 -1.34 -8.96
N GLU A 132 18.36 -1.06 -9.45
CA GLU A 132 19.13 -2.04 -10.23
C GLU A 132 18.29 -2.66 -11.38
N GLY A 133 17.44 -1.85 -12.05
CA GLY A 133 16.57 -2.33 -13.14
C GLY A 133 15.37 -3.17 -12.68
N LYS A 134 15.10 -3.31 -11.38
CA LYS A 134 14.01 -4.11 -10.83
C LYS A 134 13.00 -3.25 -10.06
N ILE A 135 11.72 -3.57 -10.18
CA ILE A 135 10.70 -2.94 -9.32
C ILE A 135 10.79 -3.59 -7.94
N ILE A 136 11.27 -2.82 -6.96
CA ILE A 136 11.38 -3.27 -5.58
C ILE A 136 10.14 -2.92 -4.75
N ASN A 137 9.43 -1.84 -5.12
CA ASN A 137 8.27 -1.39 -4.37
C ASN A 137 7.28 -0.66 -5.28
N ARG A 138 6.02 -0.68 -4.84
CA ARG A 138 4.91 0.04 -5.47
C ARG A 138 4.08 0.71 -4.38
N ARG A 139 4.04 2.04 -4.41
CA ARG A 139 3.18 2.82 -3.51
C ARG A 139 2.12 3.54 -4.33
N HIS A 140 0.94 3.77 -3.75
CA HIS A 140 -0.10 4.55 -4.39
C HIS A 140 -0.80 5.46 -3.38
N LYS A 141 -1.39 6.55 -3.89
CA LYS A 141 -2.18 7.50 -3.11
C LYS A 141 -3.42 7.89 -3.90
N TYR A 142 -4.59 7.78 -3.28
CA TYR A 142 -5.80 8.32 -3.85
C TYR A 142 -5.84 9.83 -3.69
N LEU A 143 -6.09 10.53 -4.78
CA LEU A 143 -6.17 11.99 -4.85
C LEU A 143 -7.63 12.40 -4.83
N ARG A 144 -7.98 13.24 -3.86
CA ARG A 144 -9.31 13.83 -3.70
C ARG A 144 -9.21 15.33 -3.92
N ARG A 145 -10.35 16.01 -4.11
CA ARG A 145 -10.39 17.45 -4.38
C ARG A 145 -9.60 17.80 -5.64
N ILE A 146 -9.91 17.07 -6.71
CA ILE A 146 -9.26 17.21 -8.01
C ILE A 146 -9.96 18.21 -8.91
N GLU A 147 -11.14 18.73 -8.50
CA GLU A 147 -11.95 19.66 -9.28
C GLU A 147 -11.15 20.95 -9.50
N GLY A 148 -11.11 21.38 -10.75
CA GLY A 148 -10.41 22.60 -11.17
C GLY A 148 -8.88 22.55 -11.16
N ARG A 149 -8.29 21.41 -10.75
CA ARG A 149 -6.84 21.21 -10.77
C ARG A 149 -6.39 20.51 -12.05
N ALA A 150 -5.29 20.96 -12.63
CA ALA A 150 -4.66 20.31 -13.78
C ALA A 150 -3.93 19.02 -13.36
N ASP A 151 -3.74 18.10 -14.31
CA ASP A 151 -3.04 16.83 -14.02
C ASP A 151 -1.57 17.07 -13.68
N GLU A 152 -0.97 18.11 -14.24
CA GLU A 152 0.40 18.58 -13.97
C GLU A 152 0.55 19.08 -12.52
N GLU A 153 -0.44 19.83 -12.03
CA GLU A 153 -0.50 20.29 -10.64
C GLU A 153 -0.66 19.13 -9.66
N LEU A 154 -1.54 18.18 -9.98
CA LEU A 154 -1.75 16.97 -9.18
C LEU A 154 -0.49 16.11 -9.15
N MET A 155 0.23 16.03 -10.27
CA MET A 155 1.50 15.30 -10.36
C MET A 155 2.56 15.93 -9.45
N LEU A 156 2.75 17.24 -9.52
CA LEU A 156 3.73 17.94 -8.67
C LEU A 156 3.42 17.72 -7.20
N SER A 157 2.18 17.96 -6.76
CA SER A 157 1.76 17.75 -5.38
C SER A 157 1.98 16.29 -4.92
N PHE A 158 1.79 15.31 -5.81
CA PHE A 158 2.02 13.91 -5.48
C PHE A 158 3.51 13.59 -5.29
N ILE A 159 4.39 14.16 -6.11
CA ILE A 159 5.84 13.99 -6.01
C ILE A 159 6.38 14.66 -4.74
N GLU A 160 5.96 15.90 -4.46
CA GLU A 160 6.33 16.63 -3.24
C GLU A 160 5.93 15.88 -1.97
N ASP A 161 4.69 15.41 -1.90
CA ASP A 161 4.20 14.58 -0.80
C ASP A 161 5.02 13.28 -0.62
N TYR A 162 5.47 12.70 -1.72
CA TYR A 162 6.26 11.47 -1.67
C TYR A 162 7.67 11.71 -1.13
N TYR A 163 8.34 12.78 -1.59
CA TYR A 163 9.71 13.08 -1.17
C TYR A 163 9.80 13.83 0.17
N ALA A 164 8.69 14.34 0.71
CA ALA A 164 8.67 14.95 2.04
C ALA A 164 9.16 14.02 3.17
N ASP A 165 8.88 12.71 3.03
CA ASP A 165 9.24 11.67 4.00
C ASP A 165 10.22 10.62 3.40
N ALA A 166 10.92 10.95 2.31
CA ALA A 166 11.78 10.00 1.63
C ALA A 166 13.18 9.94 2.27
N ASN A 167 13.69 8.73 2.46
CA ASN A 167 15.06 8.48 2.95
C ASN A 167 16.03 8.07 1.82
N PHE A 168 15.54 7.99 0.59
CA PHE A 168 16.33 7.59 -0.58
C PHE A 168 15.89 8.38 -1.81
N TYR A 169 16.85 8.85 -2.57
CA TYR A 169 16.65 9.64 -3.79
C TYR A 169 17.24 8.89 -5.00
N PRO A 170 16.50 8.74 -6.10
CA PRO A 170 16.92 7.98 -7.28
C PRO A 170 17.95 8.75 -8.13
N ASN A 171 18.45 8.10 -9.19
CA ASN A 171 19.30 8.73 -10.18
C ASN A 171 18.51 9.51 -11.23
N GLU A 172 17.25 9.13 -11.48
CA GLU A 172 16.32 9.81 -12.38
C GLU A 172 14.88 9.64 -11.94
N ILE A 173 14.01 10.54 -12.37
CA ILE A 173 12.57 10.51 -12.12
C ILE A 173 11.84 10.51 -13.46
N LEU A 174 10.93 9.54 -13.64
CA LEU A 174 10.09 9.43 -14.82
C LEU A 174 8.65 9.79 -14.47
N LEU A 175 8.02 10.64 -15.26
CA LEU A 175 6.69 11.16 -15.03
C LEU A 175 5.73 10.80 -16.17
N SER A 176 4.43 10.70 -15.86
CA SER A 176 3.38 10.60 -16.88
C SER A 176 2.86 11.96 -17.37
N HIS A 177 3.08 13.04 -16.59
CA HIS A 177 2.70 14.40 -16.92
C HIS A 177 3.83 15.33 -16.47
N ASP A 178 4.20 16.29 -17.30
CA ASP A 178 5.24 17.26 -16.97
C ASP A 178 4.64 18.43 -16.18
N PRO A 179 4.99 18.62 -14.91
CA PRO A 179 4.51 19.77 -14.13
C PRO A 179 4.82 21.12 -14.78
N ASN A 180 5.93 21.24 -15.52
CA ASN A 180 6.34 22.49 -16.16
C ASN A 180 5.51 22.87 -17.39
N GLU A 181 4.65 21.98 -17.92
CA GLU A 181 3.68 22.33 -18.96
C GLU A 181 2.55 23.23 -18.44
N HIS A 182 2.33 23.29 -17.12
CA HIS A 182 1.35 24.18 -16.53
C HIS A 182 2.00 25.49 -16.07
N PRO A 183 1.55 26.67 -16.54
CA PRO A 183 2.22 27.96 -16.32
C PRO A 183 2.34 28.41 -14.86
N ALA A 184 1.51 27.87 -13.97
CA ALA A 184 1.51 28.20 -12.54
C ALA A 184 2.35 27.23 -11.70
N GLN A 185 2.97 26.22 -12.31
CA GLN A 185 3.77 25.21 -11.60
C GLN A 185 5.26 25.49 -11.82
N ASP A 186 6.03 25.30 -10.75
CA ASP A 186 7.49 25.44 -10.76
C ASP A 186 8.11 24.24 -10.02
N THR A 187 8.89 23.47 -10.74
CA THR A 187 9.62 22.31 -10.18
C THR A 187 10.95 22.70 -9.56
N HIS A 188 11.31 23.97 -9.53
CA HIS A 188 12.62 24.42 -9.06
C HIS A 188 12.92 23.99 -7.63
N ALA A 189 11.96 24.15 -6.72
CA ALA A 189 12.14 23.74 -5.32
C ALA A 189 12.37 22.23 -5.18
N LEU A 190 11.64 21.42 -5.96
CA LEU A 190 11.82 19.95 -6.02
C LEU A 190 13.20 19.59 -6.60
N GLU A 191 13.62 20.24 -7.69
CA GLU A 191 14.92 19.99 -8.30
C GLU A 191 16.08 20.37 -7.36
N GLU A 192 15.92 21.46 -6.59
CA GLU A 192 16.90 21.91 -5.61
C GLU A 192 17.01 20.93 -4.45
N LEU A 193 15.89 20.48 -3.86
CA LEU A 193 15.85 19.44 -2.84
C LEU A 193 16.56 18.16 -3.33
N LEU A 194 16.19 17.67 -4.50
CA LEU A 194 16.79 16.45 -5.06
C LEU A 194 18.30 16.61 -5.31
N ARG A 195 18.74 17.80 -5.69
CA ARG A 195 20.15 18.13 -5.91
C ARG A 195 20.94 18.17 -4.61
N GLU A 196 20.37 18.77 -3.56
CA GLU A 196 21.00 18.83 -2.23
C GLU A 196 21.19 17.44 -1.65
N GLU A 197 20.13 16.65 -1.64
CA GLU A 197 20.10 15.29 -1.04
C GLU A 197 20.95 14.29 -1.84
N LYS A 198 20.96 14.38 -3.16
CA LYS A 198 21.74 13.46 -4.01
C LYS A 198 23.18 13.92 -4.27
N GLY A 199 23.51 15.19 -3.99
CA GLY A 199 24.81 15.80 -4.32
C GLY A 199 25.04 16.02 -5.83
N ARG A 200 24.01 15.79 -6.67
CA ARG A 200 24.04 15.98 -8.13
C ARG A 200 22.65 16.24 -8.68
N LYS A 201 22.56 16.79 -9.90
CA LYS A 201 21.28 16.98 -10.57
C LYS A 201 20.61 15.62 -10.85
N VAL A 202 19.34 15.49 -10.43
CA VAL A 202 18.47 14.34 -10.75
C VAL A 202 17.58 14.74 -11.93
N PRO A 203 17.71 14.11 -13.11
CA PRO A 203 16.86 14.43 -14.25
C PRO A 203 15.42 14.00 -13.98
N ILE A 204 14.48 14.92 -14.24
CA ILE A 204 13.05 14.69 -14.23
C ILE A 204 12.59 14.74 -15.69
N GLN A 205 11.91 13.69 -16.18
CA GLN A 205 11.54 13.61 -17.60
C GLN A 205 10.23 12.82 -17.84
N VAL A 206 9.54 13.19 -18.91
CA VAL A 206 8.38 12.46 -19.42
C VAL A 206 8.81 11.68 -20.66
N PRO A 207 9.07 10.36 -20.53
CA PRO A 207 9.60 9.57 -21.63
C PRO A 207 8.52 9.26 -22.65
N GLN A 208 8.80 9.51 -23.93
CA GLN A 208 7.84 9.29 -25.03
C GLN A 208 7.98 7.91 -25.68
N ARG A 209 9.17 7.27 -25.63
CA ARG A 209 9.48 6.03 -26.34
C ARG A 209 10.36 5.09 -25.48
N GLY A 210 10.41 3.84 -25.87
CA GLY A 210 11.29 2.81 -25.26
C GLY A 210 10.79 2.29 -23.93
N GLU A 211 11.67 1.65 -23.20
CA GLU A 211 11.40 0.97 -21.92
C GLU A 211 10.89 1.92 -20.85
N LYS A 212 11.52 3.09 -20.73
CA LYS A 212 11.10 4.14 -19.76
C LYS A 212 9.65 4.55 -19.97
N ALA A 213 9.23 4.78 -21.21
CA ALA A 213 7.85 5.09 -21.53
C ALA A 213 6.90 3.89 -21.26
N SER A 214 7.38 2.67 -21.43
CA SER A 214 6.62 1.46 -21.08
C SER A 214 6.37 1.35 -19.58
N LEU A 215 7.36 1.70 -18.75
CA LEU A 215 7.21 1.74 -17.29
C LEU A 215 6.16 2.78 -16.86
N VAL A 216 6.20 3.96 -17.45
CA VAL A 216 5.22 5.02 -17.17
C VAL A 216 3.81 4.57 -17.56
N ARG A 217 3.63 3.99 -18.77
CA ARG A 217 2.32 3.44 -19.19
C ARG A 217 1.83 2.32 -18.28
N MET A 218 2.73 1.47 -17.80
CA MET A 218 2.38 0.45 -16.80
C MET A 218 1.89 1.10 -15.51
N GLY A 219 2.52 2.18 -15.05
CA GLY A 219 2.07 2.97 -13.91
C GLY A 219 0.67 3.55 -14.11
N GLN A 220 0.43 4.21 -15.26
CA GLN A 220 -0.88 4.76 -15.61
C GLN A 220 -1.98 3.67 -15.64
N SER A 221 -1.68 2.50 -16.22
CA SER A 221 -2.62 1.37 -16.26
C SER A 221 -2.94 0.85 -14.86
N ASN A 222 -1.95 0.77 -13.98
CA ASN A 222 -2.15 0.39 -12.58
C ASN A 222 -2.97 1.44 -11.81
N ALA A 223 -2.69 2.74 -11.99
CA ALA A 223 -3.47 3.80 -11.37
C ALA A 223 -4.95 3.75 -11.80
N LYS A 224 -5.21 3.50 -13.08
CA LYS A 224 -6.56 3.32 -13.63
C LYS A 224 -7.28 2.12 -13.01
N LEU A 225 -6.60 0.99 -12.84
CA LEU A 225 -7.17 -0.19 -12.19
C LEU A 225 -7.56 0.12 -10.73
N LEU A 226 -6.70 0.80 -9.99
CA LEU A 226 -6.96 1.18 -8.59
C LEU A 226 -8.18 2.10 -8.47
N VAL A 227 -8.35 3.07 -9.37
CA VAL A 227 -9.56 3.90 -9.43
C VAL A 227 -10.80 3.05 -9.71
N GLY A 228 -10.73 2.07 -10.63
CA GLY A 228 -11.83 1.14 -10.91
C GLY A 228 -12.19 0.26 -9.71
N GLU A 229 -11.20 -0.25 -8.98
CA GLU A 229 -11.40 -1.00 -7.74
C GLU A 229 -12.06 -0.14 -6.66
N TRP A 230 -11.61 1.10 -6.50
CA TRP A 230 -12.20 2.05 -5.57
C TRP A 230 -13.67 2.30 -5.89
N LYS A 231 -14.03 2.55 -7.17
CA LYS A 231 -15.44 2.70 -7.62
C LYS A 231 -16.27 1.49 -7.23
N THR A 232 -15.77 0.29 -7.53
CA THR A 232 -16.47 -0.96 -7.22
C THR A 232 -16.72 -1.11 -5.72
N GLN A 233 -15.75 -0.74 -4.90
CA GLN A 233 -15.88 -0.77 -3.45
C GLN A 233 -16.90 0.26 -2.95
N GLN A 234 -16.92 1.48 -3.51
CA GLN A 234 -17.92 2.50 -3.14
C GLN A 234 -19.33 2.05 -3.51
N MET A 235 -19.55 1.53 -4.72
CA MET A 235 -20.84 0.98 -5.14
C MET A 235 -21.33 -0.15 -4.21
N LYS A 236 -20.42 -1.03 -3.76
CA LYS A 236 -20.75 -2.07 -2.79
C LYS A 236 -21.15 -1.46 -1.44
N ARG A 237 -20.38 -0.50 -0.94
CA ARG A 237 -20.67 0.19 0.33
C ARG A 237 -22.02 0.90 0.29
N GLU A 238 -22.33 1.58 -0.80
CA GLU A 238 -23.62 2.25 -0.98
C GLU A 238 -24.77 1.25 -1.06
N ARG A 239 -24.62 0.18 -1.83
CA ARG A 239 -25.62 -0.90 -1.90
C ARG A 239 -25.86 -1.57 -0.56
N ASP A 240 -24.79 -1.79 0.20
CA ASP A 240 -24.88 -2.48 1.50
C ASP A 240 -25.25 -1.51 2.63
N ARG A 241 -25.31 -0.20 2.35
CA ARG A 241 -25.74 0.82 3.30
C ARG A 241 -27.23 0.67 3.59
N ILE A 242 -27.56 0.37 4.85
CA ILE A 242 -28.94 0.30 5.30
C ILE A 242 -29.52 1.73 5.37
N PRO A 243 -30.62 2.03 4.66
CA PRO A 243 -31.24 3.36 4.71
C PRO A 243 -31.62 3.76 6.14
N GLN A 244 -31.57 5.06 6.43
CA GLN A 244 -31.88 5.58 7.76
C GLN A 244 -33.33 5.25 8.18
N SER A 245 -34.29 5.26 7.23
CA SER A 245 -35.69 4.88 7.47
C SER A 245 -35.84 3.42 7.93
N VAL A 246 -35.04 2.51 7.37
CA VAL A 246 -35.04 1.08 7.76
C VAL A 246 -34.39 0.90 9.14
N LYS A 247 -33.34 1.65 9.46
CA LYS A 247 -32.72 1.66 10.78
C LYS A 247 -33.70 2.18 11.83
N ALA A 248 -34.32 3.34 11.59
CA ALA A 248 -35.30 3.93 12.49
C ALA A 248 -36.49 3.00 12.75
N LEU A 249 -36.97 2.28 11.71
CA LEU A 249 -38.02 1.29 11.85
C LEU A 249 -37.57 0.11 12.73
N GLY A 250 -36.35 -0.38 12.56
CA GLY A 250 -35.77 -1.43 13.40
C GLY A 250 -35.69 -1.02 14.86
N GLU A 251 -35.23 0.21 15.13
CA GLU A 251 -35.16 0.78 16.49
C GLU A 251 -36.54 0.92 17.13
N GLU A 252 -37.53 1.45 16.38
CA GLU A 252 -38.92 1.62 16.86
C GLU A 252 -39.57 0.26 17.19
N LEU A 253 -39.31 -0.76 16.35
CA LEU A 253 -39.80 -2.12 16.56
C LEU A 253 -38.95 -2.93 17.55
N ARG A 254 -37.86 -2.36 18.10
CA ARG A 254 -36.89 -3.02 19.00
C ARG A 254 -36.36 -4.32 18.45
N MET A 255 -36.04 -4.33 17.15
CA MET A 255 -35.42 -5.46 16.47
C MET A 255 -33.91 -5.40 16.65
N ASP A 256 -33.26 -6.57 16.79
CA ASP A 256 -31.79 -6.64 16.87
C ASP A 256 -31.14 -6.24 15.55
N ASP A 257 -31.75 -6.65 14.41
CA ASP A 257 -31.32 -6.30 13.07
C ASP A 257 -32.38 -5.46 12.35
N PRO A 258 -31.99 -4.38 11.61
CA PRO A 258 -32.91 -3.58 10.84
C PRO A 258 -33.62 -4.38 9.75
N PRO A 259 -34.97 -4.23 9.59
CA PRO A 259 -35.77 -5.05 8.65
C PRO A 259 -35.56 -4.58 7.21
N ARG A 260 -34.55 -5.13 6.52
CA ARG A 260 -34.24 -4.78 5.12
C ARG A 260 -35.31 -5.23 4.13
N ARG A 261 -36.08 -6.27 4.48
CA ARG A 261 -37.22 -6.75 3.71
C ARG A 261 -38.48 -6.73 4.57
N ILE A 262 -39.55 -6.15 4.02
CA ILE A 262 -40.86 -6.06 4.65
C ILE A 262 -41.91 -6.57 3.66
N ASP A 263 -42.62 -7.58 4.03
CA ASP A 263 -43.71 -8.14 3.25
C ASP A 263 -45.05 -7.76 3.93
N GLY A 264 -45.87 -6.97 3.22
CA GLY A 264 -47.20 -6.56 3.65
C GLY A 264 -48.25 -7.43 2.97
N ILE A 265 -49.12 -8.07 3.77
CA ILE A 265 -50.16 -8.92 3.23
C ILE A 265 -51.51 -8.33 3.62
N ASP A 266 -52.40 -8.14 2.63
CA ASP A 266 -53.77 -7.76 2.80
C ASP A 266 -54.70 -8.86 2.27
N VAL A 267 -55.77 -9.15 3.00
CA VAL A 267 -56.75 -10.19 2.65
C VAL A 267 -58.12 -9.53 2.49
N SER A 268 -58.71 -9.70 1.32
CA SER A 268 -60.02 -9.14 0.97
C SER A 268 -61.00 -10.25 0.53
N HIS A 269 -62.25 -10.14 0.87
CA HIS A 269 -63.31 -11.07 0.46
C HIS A 269 -64.59 -10.34 0.07
N LEU A 270 -65.37 -10.96 -0.82
CA LEU A 270 -66.68 -10.44 -1.22
C LEU A 270 -67.76 -11.28 -0.52
N GLY A 271 -68.42 -10.74 0.53
CA GLY A 271 -69.52 -11.39 1.20
C GLY A 271 -69.20 -12.78 1.81
N GLY A 272 -67.95 -13.04 2.21
CA GLY A 272 -67.49 -14.32 2.75
C GLY A 272 -67.05 -15.34 1.69
N THR A 273 -67.09 -14.99 0.42
CA THR A 273 -66.67 -15.83 -0.72
C THR A 273 -65.56 -15.15 -1.51
N GLU A 274 -64.89 -15.86 -2.42
CA GLU A 274 -63.84 -15.34 -3.33
C GLU A 274 -62.72 -14.56 -2.59
N THR A 275 -62.18 -15.17 -1.53
CA THR A 275 -61.10 -14.58 -0.73
C THR A 275 -59.79 -14.49 -1.52
N VAL A 276 -59.23 -13.27 -1.61
CA VAL A 276 -57.98 -12.99 -2.30
C VAL A 276 -57.01 -12.31 -1.33
N ALA A 277 -55.78 -12.73 -1.36
CA ALA A 277 -54.69 -12.05 -0.63
C ALA A 277 -53.73 -11.40 -1.61
N SER A 278 -53.33 -10.17 -1.31
CA SER A 278 -52.26 -9.45 -2.02
C SER A 278 -51.04 -9.32 -1.11
N CYS A 279 -49.87 -9.53 -1.68
CA CYS A 279 -48.62 -9.37 -1.00
C CYS A 279 -47.83 -8.26 -1.70
N VAL A 280 -47.46 -7.24 -0.96
CA VAL A 280 -46.56 -6.16 -1.39
C VAL A 280 -45.22 -6.31 -0.68
N VAL A 281 -44.15 -6.05 -1.38
CA VAL A 281 -42.78 -6.24 -0.88
C VAL A 281 -42.01 -4.93 -0.94
N PHE A 282 -41.37 -4.60 0.16
CA PHE A 282 -40.42 -3.51 0.25
C PHE A 282 -39.03 -4.08 0.52
N THR A 283 -38.02 -3.55 -0.13
CA THR A 283 -36.62 -3.87 0.15
C THR A 283 -35.87 -2.56 0.33
N ASP A 284 -35.12 -2.48 1.44
CA ASP A 284 -34.39 -1.28 1.82
C ASP A 284 -35.24 0.01 1.78
N GLY A 285 -36.47 -0.09 2.27
CA GLY A 285 -37.44 1.02 2.36
C GLY A 285 -38.09 1.43 1.02
N THR A 286 -37.82 0.73 -0.07
CA THR A 286 -38.40 1.01 -1.39
C THR A 286 -39.30 -0.14 -1.90
N PRO A 287 -40.42 0.16 -2.61
CA PRO A 287 -41.31 -0.87 -3.15
C PRO A 287 -40.63 -1.72 -4.22
N ARG A 288 -40.59 -3.03 -4.03
CA ARG A 288 -40.07 -3.98 -5.01
C ARG A 288 -41.20 -4.65 -5.79
N LYS A 289 -41.72 -3.96 -6.79
CA LYS A 289 -42.90 -4.37 -7.54
C LYS A 289 -42.77 -5.73 -8.25
N SER A 290 -41.56 -6.16 -8.62
CA SER A 290 -41.28 -7.48 -9.21
C SER A 290 -41.66 -8.64 -8.29
N ASP A 291 -41.67 -8.39 -6.97
CA ASP A 291 -41.92 -9.39 -5.95
C ASP A 291 -43.36 -9.35 -5.45
N TYR A 292 -44.22 -8.46 -5.98
CA TYR A 292 -45.65 -8.44 -5.63
C TYR A 292 -46.31 -9.68 -6.12
N ARG A 293 -47.21 -10.24 -5.30
CA ARG A 293 -47.96 -11.45 -5.58
C ARG A 293 -49.44 -11.31 -5.17
N THR A 294 -50.34 -12.01 -5.91
CA THR A 294 -51.73 -12.14 -5.55
C THR A 294 -52.05 -13.60 -5.44
N TYR A 295 -52.75 -13.97 -4.39
CA TYR A 295 -53.11 -15.34 -4.07
C TYR A 295 -54.64 -15.49 -4.00
N LYS A 296 -55.20 -16.49 -4.64
CA LYS A 296 -56.59 -16.89 -4.43
C LYS A 296 -56.63 -17.91 -3.29
N ILE A 297 -57.24 -17.51 -2.17
CA ILE A 297 -57.32 -18.37 -0.97
C ILE A 297 -58.49 -19.33 -1.16
N ARG A 298 -58.24 -20.63 -1.11
CA ARG A 298 -59.25 -21.64 -1.11
C ARG A 298 -59.47 -22.09 0.33
N SER A 299 -60.69 -21.91 0.87
CA SER A 299 -61.05 -22.51 2.15
C SER A 299 -61.06 -24.01 1.99
N THR A 300 -60.35 -24.73 2.87
CA THR A 300 -60.54 -26.17 3.05
C THR A 300 -61.74 -26.43 3.91
#